data_3754369f952cab14089a92f7dc22d780
#
_entry.id   3754369f952cab14089a92f7dc22d780
#
_cell.length_a   1.000
_cell.length_b   1.000
_cell.length_c   1.000
_cell.angle_alpha   90.00
_cell.angle_beta   90.00
_cell.angle_gamma   90.00
#
_symmetry.space_group_name_H-M   'P 1'
#
loop_
_entity.id
_entity.type
_entity.pdbx_description
1 polymer ?
#
loop_
_entity_poly.entity_id
_entity_poly.type
_entity_poly.pdbx_seq_one_letter_code
_entity_poly.pdbx_strand_id
1 'polypeptide(L)'
;MRIFILIYSAYGLFVFGLVFALLLPFFLLAILVPRLETWTGTLNWLWARGFFFMLFLNRTRIEYEEPLDRRQRYIFGANHFSYLDIPTMGLIRHNFKFIGKHSLKNVPVFGWMYSRLHVLVDRSNFKDRYASWQRAQQEIHKGFSMTFFPEGGIYTKNPPEMVRFKDGCFKLAVDEQIPVVPVTIHRNHILLPDGKPLLMHKGLVSLKVHKPISPAGTDDAAVKQLKDAVWQVIDQEIKRTNP
;
A
#
# COMPACT_ATOMS: atom_id res chain seq x y z
N MET A 1 -29.79 5.81 11.14
CA MET A 1 -28.42 6.13 10.71
C MET A 1 -27.44 4.95 10.88
N ARG A 2 -27.32 4.36 12.08
CA ARG A 2 -26.37 3.24 12.35
C ARG A 2 -26.63 1.99 11.47
N ILE A 3 -27.88 1.62 11.22
CA ILE A 3 -28.25 0.48 10.38
C ILE A 3 -27.78 0.65 8.93
N PHE A 4 -27.89 1.85 8.36
CA PHE A 4 -27.41 2.12 6.98
C PHE A 4 -25.89 2.01 6.87
N ILE A 5 -25.15 2.42 7.92
CA ILE A 5 -23.68 2.26 7.96
C ILE A 5 -23.30 0.78 8.00
N LEU A 6 -23.99 -0.03 8.79
CA LEU A 6 -23.77 -1.48 8.87
C LEU A 6 -24.06 -2.17 7.53
N ILE A 7 -25.19 -1.84 6.88
CA ILE A 7 -25.54 -2.37 5.56
C ILE A 7 -24.48 -1.96 4.52
N TYR A 8 -24.06 -0.70 4.55
CA TYR A 8 -23.02 -0.22 3.62
C TYR A 8 -21.66 -0.87 3.88
N SER A 9 -21.31 -1.13 5.14
CA SER A 9 -20.09 -1.86 5.50
C SER A 9 -20.13 -3.31 5.03
N ALA A 10 -21.26 -3.99 5.21
CA ALA A 10 -21.47 -5.35 4.69
C ALA A 10 -21.40 -5.37 3.15
N TYR A 11 -22.02 -4.40 2.48
CA TYR A 11 -21.92 -4.22 1.04
C TYR A 11 -20.47 -4.00 0.60
N GLY A 12 -19.72 -3.18 1.32
CA GLY A 12 -18.30 -2.95 1.03
C GLY A 12 -17.45 -4.22 1.11
N LEU A 13 -17.69 -5.05 2.14
CA LEU A 13 -17.02 -6.34 2.27
C LEU A 13 -17.43 -7.32 1.16
N PHE A 14 -18.69 -7.34 0.79
CA PHE A 14 -19.20 -8.14 -0.33
C PHE A 14 -18.55 -7.71 -1.66
N VAL A 15 -18.50 -6.41 -1.95
CA VAL A 15 -17.86 -5.87 -3.17
C VAL A 15 -16.36 -6.20 -3.21
N PHE A 16 -15.66 -6.09 -2.06
CA PHE A 16 -14.26 -6.48 -1.93
C PHE A 16 -14.05 -7.94 -2.37
N GLY A 17 -14.85 -8.85 -1.83
CA GLY A 17 -14.79 -10.27 -2.16
C GLY A 17 -15.24 -10.57 -3.59
N LEU A 18 -16.28 -9.91 -4.09
CA LEU A 18 -16.80 -10.10 -5.45
C LEU A 18 -15.77 -9.71 -6.51
N VAL A 19 -15.18 -8.51 -6.42
CA VAL A 19 -14.18 -8.04 -7.39
C VAL A 19 -12.93 -8.92 -7.33
N PHE A 20 -12.55 -9.38 -6.13
CA PHE A 20 -11.47 -10.35 -5.96
C PHE A 20 -11.80 -11.67 -6.67
N ALA A 21 -12.99 -12.22 -6.44
CA ALA A 21 -13.42 -13.49 -7.06
C ALA A 21 -13.47 -13.41 -8.59
N LEU A 22 -13.93 -12.29 -9.15
CA LEU A 22 -13.95 -12.06 -10.61
C LEU A 22 -12.54 -12.01 -11.21
N LEU A 23 -11.56 -11.50 -10.48
CA LEU A 23 -10.17 -11.41 -10.94
C LEU A 23 -9.32 -12.63 -10.55
N LEU A 24 -9.84 -13.53 -9.70
CA LEU A 24 -9.11 -14.70 -9.21
C LEU A 24 -8.53 -15.57 -10.33
N PRO A 25 -9.23 -15.90 -11.45
CA PRO A 25 -8.65 -16.67 -12.53
C PRO A 25 -7.40 -16.03 -13.13
N PHE A 26 -7.36 -14.69 -13.23
CA PHE A 26 -6.20 -13.97 -13.76
C PHE A 26 -5.06 -13.92 -12.75
N PHE A 27 -5.35 -13.81 -11.44
CA PHE A 27 -4.35 -13.95 -10.39
C PHE A 27 -3.74 -15.36 -10.39
N LEU A 28 -4.55 -16.41 -10.60
CA LEU A 28 -4.06 -17.77 -10.74
C LEU A 28 -3.14 -17.94 -11.95
N LEU A 29 -3.48 -17.36 -13.09
CA LEU A 29 -2.61 -17.35 -14.26
C LEU A 29 -1.28 -16.64 -13.98
N ALA A 30 -1.31 -15.49 -13.29
CA ALA A 30 -0.09 -14.77 -12.90
C ALA A 30 0.80 -15.58 -11.94
N ILE A 31 0.21 -16.49 -11.13
CA ILE A 31 0.97 -17.38 -10.24
C ILE A 31 1.53 -18.58 -10.99
N LEU A 32 0.74 -19.20 -11.88
CA LEU A 32 1.10 -20.46 -12.54
C LEU A 32 2.03 -20.25 -13.73
N VAL A 33 1.97 -19.10 -14.39
CA VAL A 33 2.76 -18.77 -15.57
C VAL A 33 3.76 -17.67 -15.24
N PRO A 34 5.06 -17.96 -15.05
CA PRO A 34 6.05 -16.97 -14.59
C PRO A 34 6.12 -15.70 -15.42
N ARG A 35 5.90 -15.79 -16.75
CA ARG A 35 5.88 -14.62 -17.65
C ARG A 35 4.72 -13.66 -17.35
N LEU A 36 3.63 -14.15 -16.75
CA LEU A 36 2.45 -13.35 -16.40
C LEU A 36 2.52 -12.76 -14.99
N GLU A 37 3.57 -13.07 -14.21
CA GLU A 37 3.79 -12.45 -12.90
C GLU A 37 3.84 -10.91 -12.99
N THR A 38 4.30 -10.37 -14.12
CA THR A 38 4.30 -8.93 -14.42
C THR A 38 2.90 -8.30 -14.47
N TRP A 39 1.83 -9.10 -14.57
CA TRP A 39 0.45 -8.63 -14.52
C TRP A 39 0.00 -8.22 -13.11
N THR A 40 0.75 -8.61 -12.08
CA THR A 40 0.39 -8.35 -10.68
C THR A 40 0.02 -6.89 -10.44
N GLY A 41 0.80 -5.93 -10.94
CA GLY A 41 0.48 -4.51 -10.80
C GLY A 41 -0.81 -4.09 -11.52
N THR A 42 -1.05 -4.62 -12.72
CA THR A 42 -2.29 -4.37 -13.48
C THR A 42 -3.50 -4.99 -12.78
N LEU A 43 -3.37 -6.20 -12.25
CA LEU A 43 -4.44 -6.90 -11.53
C LEU A 43 -4.78 -6.18 -10.22
N ASN A 44 -3.78 -5.71 -9.48
CA ASN A 44 -3.98 -4.88 -8.29
C ASN A 44 -4.74 -3.60 -8.64
N TRP A 45 -4.36 -2.94 -9.74
CA TRP A 45 -5.03 -1.72 -10.20
C TRP A 45 -6.46 -1.98 -10.64
N LEU A 46 -6.72 -3.05 -11.40
CA LEU A 46 -8.06 -3.45 -11.82
C LEU A 46 -8.94 -3.76 -10.61
N TRP A 47 -8.39 -4.51 -9.65
CA TRP A 47 -9.10 -4.83 -8.41
C TRP A 47 -9.44 -3.57 -7.61
N ALA A 48 -8.49 -2.70 -7.37
CA ALA A 48 -8.71 -1.45 -6.64
C ALA A 48 -9.70 -0.54 -7.38
N ARG A 49 -9.56 -0.40 -8.70
CA ARG A 49 -10.44 0.40 -9.54
C ARG A 49 -11.87 -0.13 -9.54
N GLY A 50 -12.04 -1.45 -9.70
CA GLY A 50 -13.35 -2.11 -9.64
C GLY A 50 -14.00 -1.98 -8.26
N PHE A 51 -13.22 -2.20 -7.19
CA PHE A 51 -13.69 -2.05 -5.81
C PHE A 51 -14.20 -0.63 -5.55
N PHE A 52 -13.41 0.39 -5.84
CA PHE A 52 -13.81 1.77 -5.59
C PHE A 52 -14.90 2.26 -6.55
N PHE A 53 -14.92 1.79 -7.79
CA PHE A 53 -16.00 2.09 -8.72
C PHE A 53 -17.35 1.63 -8.18
N MET A 54 -17.45 0.39 -7.73
CA MET A 54 -18.69 -0.16 -7.19
C MET A 54 -19.06 0.49 -5.85
N LEU A 55 -18.07 0.74 -4.99
CA LEU A 55 -18.29 1.21 -3.62
C LEU A 55 -18.56 2.72 -3.54
N PHE A 56 -17.80 3.54 -4.28
CA PHE A 56 -17.84 5.00 -4.19
C PHE A 56 -18.30 5.69 -5.48
N LEU A 57 -18.78 4.92 -6.46
CA LEU A 57 -19.31 5.45 -7.72
C LEU A 57 -18.32 6.42 -8.41
N ASN A 58 -17.07 6.01 -8.59
CA ASN A 58 -15.97 6.81 -9.16
C ASN A 58 -15.50 8.03 -8.33
N ARG A 59 -15.83 8.12 -7.07
CA ARG A 59 -15.31 9.20 -6.20
C ARG A 59 -13.89 8.88 -5.72
N THR A 60 -12.96 8.79 -6.68
CA THR A 60 -11.53 8.63 -6.42
C THR A 60 -10.75 9.76 -7.10
N ARG A 61 -9.79 10.35 -6.40
CA ARG A 61 -8.88 11.37 -6.93
C ARG A 61 -7.44 10.93 -6.69
N ILE A 62 -6.68 10.86 -7.77
CA ILE A 62 -5.25 10.58 -7.72
C ILE A 62 -4.54 11.79 -8.30
N GLU A 63 -3.66 12.39 -7.51
CA GLU A 63 -2.84 13.52 -7.90
C GLU A 63 -1.39 13.08 -7.99
N TYR A 64 -0.71 13.41 -9.08
CA TYR A 64 0.72 13.18 -9.26
C TYR A 64 1.42 14.52 -9.33
N GLU A 65 2.47 14.75 -8.53
CA GLU A 65 3.31 15.94 -8.66
C GLU A 65 4.11 15.93 -9.96
N GLU A 66 4.52 14.73 -10.39
CA GLU A 66 5.14 14.50 -11.69
C GLU A 66 4.83 13.08 -12.19
N PRO A 67 4.87 12.85 -13.52
CA PRO A 67 4.71 11.52 -14.08
C PRO A 67 5.82 10.57 -13.62
N LEU A 68 5.44 9.36 -13.17
CA LEU A 68 6.41 8.31 -12.84
C LEU A 68 6.83 7.55 -14.10
N ASP A 69 8.13 7.30 -14.24
CA ASP A 69 8.62 6.39 -15.28
C ASP A 69 8.22 4.94 -14.92
N ARG A 70 7.41 4.32 -15.77
CA ARG A 70 6.91 2.95 -15.57
C ARG A 70 7.99 1.88 -15.67
N ARG A 71 9.15 2.21 -16.22
CA ARG A 71 10.29 1.30 -16.35
C ARG A 71 11.20 1.36 -15.13
N GLN A 72 11.15 2.46 -14.39
CA GLN A 72 11.94 2.64 -13.17
C GLN A 72 11.29 1.90 -12.00
N ARG A 73 12.11 1.31 -11.14
CA ARG A 73 11.70 0.70 -9.87
C ARG A 73 11.67 1.76 -8.78
N TYR A 74 10.67 1.67 -7.92
CA TYR A 74 10.48 2.59 -6.80
C TYR A 74 10.14 1.83 -5.52
N ILE A 75 10.41 2.44 -4.39
CA ILE A 75 9.76 2.11 -3.13
C ILE A 75 8.68 3.15 -2.86
N PHE A 76 7.42 2.74 -2.86
CA PHE A 76 6.30 3.60 -2.47
C PHE A 76 6.15 3.55 -0.96
N GLY A 77 6.29 4.71 -0.30
CA GLY A 77 6.11 4.87 1.15
C GLY A 77 4.88 5.71 1.45
N ALA A 78 3.87 5.15 2.10
CA ALA A 78 2.61 5.84 2.39
C ALA A 78 2.31 5.89 3.89
N ASN A 79 1.58 6.91 4.35
CA ASN A 79 0.95 6.92 5.67
C ASN A 79 -0.11 5.82 5.79
N HIS A 80 -0.41 5.36 7.03
CA HIS A 80 -1.30 4.21 7.24
C HIS A 80 -2.24 4.41 8.43
N PHE A 81 -3.44 4.87 8.15
CA PHE A 81 -4.46 5.19 9.15
C PHE A 81 -5.72 4.33 9.04
N SER A 82 -5.84 3.53 7.97
CA SER A 82 -7.03 2.76 7.67
C SER A 82 -6.70 1.50 6.87
N TYR A 83 -7.48 0.43 7.05
CA TYR A 83 -7.42 -0.73 6.14
C TYR A 83 -7.74 -0.37 4.68
N LEU A 84 -8.47 0.73 4.45
CA LEU A 84 -8.78 1.25 3.12
C LEU A 84 -7.54 1.76 2.37
N ASP A 85 -6.43 2.01 3.07
CA ASP A 85 -5.18 2.48 2.47
C ASP A 85 -4.57 1.44 1.53
N ILE A 86 -4.76 0.15 1.84
CA ILE A 86 -4.22 -0.96 1.02
C ILE A 86 -4.83 -0.93 -0.40
N PRO A 87 -6.16 -0.99 -0.59
CA PRO A 87 -6.74 -0.84 -1.92
C PRO A 87 -6.51 0.54 -2.53
N THR A 88 -6.37 1.61 -1.72
CA THR A 88 -6.08 2.95 -2.22
C THR A 88 -4.71 3.01 -2.91
N MET A 89 -3.68 2.37 -2.36
CA MET A 89 -2.39 2.23 -3.03
C MET A 89 -2.52 1.49 -4.36
N GLY A 90 -3.42 0.51 -4.47
CA GLY A 90 -3.71 -0.21 -5.71
C GLY A 90 -4.17 0.69 -6.86
N LEU A 91 -4.67 1.90 -6.59
CA LEU A 91 -5.04 2.88 -7.63
C LEU A 91 -3.84 3.47 -8.38
N ILE A 92 -2.64 3.42 -7.80
CA ILE A 92 -1.40 3.86 -8.47
C ILE A 92 -1.10 2.88 -9.60
N ARG A 93 -1.09 3.36 -10.84
CA ARG A 93 -0.85 2.52 -12.02
C ARG A 93 0.65 2.28 -12.22
N HIS A 94 1.21 1.42 -11.38
CA HIS A 94 2.61 1.00 -11.44
C HIS A 94 2.73 -0.49 -11.09
N ASN A 95 3.81 -1.15 -11.56
CA ASN A 95 4.00 -2.58 -11.28
C ASN A 95 4.73 -2.77 -9.95
N PHE A 96 3.97 -2.90 -8.87
CA PHE A 96 4.51 -3.07 -7.52
C PHE A 96 3.89 -4.24 -6.77
N LYS A 97 4.63 -4.71 -5.78
CA LYS A 97 4.20 -5.71 -4.79
C LYS A 97 4.09 -5.07 -3.41
N PHE A 98 3.17 -5.58 -2.61
CA PHE A 98 2.99 -5.13 -1.23
C PHE A 98 3.87 -5.90 -0.25
N ILE A 99 4.29 -5.22 0.83
CA ILE A 99 4.77 -5.87 2.05
C ILE A 99 3.61 -5.94 3.04
N GLY A 100 3.02 -7.12 3.15
CA GLY A 100 1.82 -7.37 3.96
C GLY A 100 2.13 -8.05 5.29
N LYS A 101 1.19 -7.96 6.24
CA LYS A 101 1.28 -8.65 7.53
C LYS A 101 1.12 -10.16 7.33
N HIS A 102 1.96 -10.96 7.99
CA HIS A 102 1.96 -12.42 7.92
C HIS A 102 0.57 -13.05 8.20
N SER A 103 -0.21 -12.48 9.11
CA SER A 103 -1.56 -12.99 9.41
C SER A 103 -2.54 -12.97 8.23
N LEU A 104 -2.25 -12.21 7.16
CA LEU A 104 -3.07 -12.23 5.93
C LEU A 104 -3.12 -13.60 5.28
N LYS A 105 -2.10 -14.45 5.47
CA LYS A 105 -2.07 -15.83 4.95
C LYS A 105 -3.24 -16.69 5.45
N ASN A 106 -3.82 -16.34 6.60
CA ASN A 106 -4.91 -17.08 7.22
C ASN A 106 -6.30 -16.79 6.60
N VAL A 107 -6.39 -15.79 5.70
CA VAL A 107 -7.63 -15.52 4.97
C VAL A 107 -7.77 -16.55 3.85
N PRO A 108 -8.82 -17.39 3.86
CA PRO A 108 -8.98 -18.44 2.85
C PRO A 108 -8.91 -17.88 1.43
N VAL A 109 -8.29 -18.60 0.51
CA VAL A 109 -8.07 -18.26 -0.91
C VAL A 109 -7.26 -16.98 -1.10
N PHE A 110 -7.70 -15.85 -0.55
CA PHE A 110 -7.00 -14.56 -0.62
C PHE A 110 -5.59 -14.63 -0.05
N GLY A 111 -5.45 -15.18 1.16
CA GLY A 111 -4.16 -15.27 1.83
C GLY A 111 -3.16 -16.18 1.09
N TRP A 112 -3.64 -17.28 0.50
CA TRP A 112 -2.83 -18.13 -0.35
C TRP A 112 -2.34 -17.36 -1.58
N MET A 113 -3.24 -16.73 -2.33
CA MET A 113 -2.89 -15.91 -3.50
C MET A 113 -1.93 -14.77 -3.13
N TYR A 114 -2.26 -14.04 -2.05
CA TYR A 114 -1.46 -12.92 -1.59
C TYR A 114 -0.02 -13.35 -1.23
N SER A 115 0.14 -14.51 -0.59
CA SER A 115 1.47 -15.04 -0.23
C SER A 115 2.33 -15.45 -1.43
N ARG A 116 1.72 -15.68 -2.59
CA ARG A 116 2.42 -16.02 -3.83
C ARG A 116 2.84 -14.79 -4.64
N LEU A 117 2.00 -13.76 -4.66
CA LEU A 117 2.23 -12.56 -5.48
C LEU A 117 2.87 -11.41 -4.72
N HIS A 118 2.82 -11.42 -3.38
CA HIS A 118 3.30 -10.34 -2.52
C HIS A 118 4.26 -10.89 -1.45
N VAL A 119 4.90 -10.01 -0.72
CA VAL A 119 5.80 -10.38 0.38
C VAL A 119 5.07 -10.28 1.71
N LEU A 120 5.05 -11.36 2.48
CA LEU A 120 4.51 -11.37 3.84
C LEU A 120 5.63 -11.22 4.87
N VAL A 121 5.38 -10.47 5.93
CA VAL A 121 6.33 -10.25 7.02
C VAL A 121 5.69 -10.50 8.38
N ASP A 122 6.31 -11.37 9.19
CA ASP A 122 6.08 -11.40 10.62
C ASP A 122 7.05 -10.43 11.30
N ARG A 123 6.48 -9.34 11.78
CA ARG A 123 7.25 -8.24 12.38
C ARG A 123 7.72 -8.54 13.81
N SER A 124 7.15 -9.57 14.45
CA SER A 124 7.54 -10.01 15.79
C SER A 124 8.80 -10.89 15.76
N ASN A 125 9.10 -11.53 14.63
CA ASN A 125 10.22 -12.44 14.46
C ASN A 125 11.35 -11.79 13.65
N PHE A 126 12.56 -11.75 14.23
CA PHE A 126 13.73 -11.16 13.56
C PHE A 126 14.12 -11.92 12.29
N LYS A 127 14.11 -13.28 12.33
CA LYS A 127 14.45 -14.12 11.16
C LYS A 127 13.46 -13.89 10.01
N ASP A 128 12.17 -13.78 10.31
CA ASP A 128 11.14 -13.51 9.32
C ASP A 128 11.26 -12.10 8.71
N ARG A 129 11.63 -11.10 9.52
CA ARG A 129 11.90 -9.74 9.02
C ARG A 129 13.05 -9.75 8.02
N TYR A 130 14.15 -10.43 8.34
CA TYR A 130 15.30 -10.56 7.45
C TYR A 130 14.95 -11.34 6.17
N ALA A 131 14.26 -12.47 6.29
CA ALA A 131 13.81 -13.25 5.14
C ALA A 131 12.85 -12.45 4.23
N SER A 132 11.96 -11.66 4.83
CA SER A 132 11.04 -10.81 4.08
C SER A 132 11.77 -9.67 3.36
N TRP A 133 12.82 -9.13 3.99
CA TRP A 133 13.69 -8.12 3.37
C TRP A 133 14.42 -8.72 2.15
N GLN A 134 15.02 -9.90 2.28
CA GLN A 134 15.65 -10.60 1.16
C GLN A 134 14.66 -10.91 0.02
N ARG A 135 13.42 -11.31 0.34
CA ARG A 135 12.37 -11.50 -0.67
C ARG A 135 12.02 -10.21 -1.38
N ALA A 136 11.88 -9.09 -0.65
CA ALA A 136 11.62 -7.79 -1.24
C ALA A 136 12.74 -7.37 -2.21
N GLN A 137 14.00 -7.61 -1.84
CA GLN A 137 15.17 -7.39 -2.69
C GLN A 137 15.11 -8.24 -3.97
N GLN A 138 14.78 -9.53 -3.85
CA GLN A 138 14.62 -10.42 -5.00
C GLN A 138 13.52 -9.93 -5.95
N GLU A 139 12.39 -9.44 -5.42
CA GLU A 139 11.31 -8.90 -6.25
C GLU A 139 11.72 -7.61 -6.97
N ILE A 140 12.52 -6.76 -6.32
CA ILE A 140 13.13 -5.58 -6.94
C ILE A 140 14.05 -6.01 -8.09
N HIS A 141 14.86 -7.04 -7.91
CA HIS A 141 15.76 -7.54 -8.97
C HIS A 141 14.99 -8.17 -10.14
N LYS A 142 13.77 -8.68 -9.91
CA LYS A 142 12.87 -9.11 -10.99
C LYS A 142 12.21 -7.93 -11.74
N GLY A 143 12.41 -6.68 -11.31
CA GLY A 143 11.85 -5.48 -11.92
C GLY A 143 10.57 -4.94 -11.28
N PHE A 144 10.14 -5.48 -10.14
CA PHE A 144 9.00 -4.95 -9.40
C PHE A 144 9.40 -3.78 -8.50
N SER A 145 8.53 -2.82 -8.36
CA SER A 145 8.54 -1.83 -7.28
C SER A 145 7.94 -2.44 -6.01
N MET A 146 8.18 -1.82 -4.86
CA MET A 146 7.66 -2.29 -3.58
C MET A 146 6.82 -1.21 -2.92
N THR A 147 5.75 -1.62 -2.24
CA THR A 147 4.90 -0.71 -1.44
C THR A 147 5.00 -1.04 0.03
N PHE A 148 5.29 -0.02 0.81
CA PHE A 148 5.40 -0.08 2.25
C PHE A 148 4.49 0.95 2.92
N PHE A 149 4.07 0.60 4.13
CA PHE A 149 3.59 1.54 5.12
C PHE A 149 4.66 1.66 6.20
N PRO A 150 5.53 2.70 6.17
CA PRO A 150 6.71 2.78 7.03
C PRO A 150 6.39 2.86 8.52
N GLU A 151 5.19 3.28 8.88
CA GLU A 151 4.68 3.23 10.25
C GLU A 151 4.67 1.81 10.83
N GLY A 152 4.56 0.81 9.95
CA GLY A 152 4.59 -0.60 10.32
C GLY A 152 3.24 -1.17 10.73
N GLY A 153 2.17 -0.41 10.69
CA GLY A 153 0.80 -0.78 11.00
C GLY A 153 -0.04 0.46 11.30
N ILE A 154 -1.32 0.27 11.55
CA ILE A 154 -2.21 1.32 12.00
C ILE A 154 -2.00 1.46 13.51
N TYR A 155 -1.17 2.41 13.93
CA TYR A 155 -0.78 2.58 15.34
C TYR A 155 -1.17 3.95 15.90
N THR A 156 -1.51 4.92 15.06
CA THR A 156 -1.93 6.22 15.54
C THR A 156 -3.26 6.15 16.27
N LYS A 157 -3.35 6.86 17.41
CA LYS A 157 -4.60 7.02 18.17
C LYS A 157 -5.37 8.27 17.74
N ASN A 158 -4.68 9.20 17.13
CA ASN A 158 -5.21 10.51 16.73
C ASN A 158 -4.96 10.76 15.24
N PRO A 159 -5.59 10.00 14.29
CA PRO A 159 -5.41 10.31 12.88
C PRO A 159 -5.97 11.72 12.60
N PRO A 160 -5.28 12.52 11.78
CA PRO A 160 -4.24 12.12 10.83
C PRO A 160 -2.78 12.27 11.31
N GLU A 161 -2.48 12.20 12.57
CA GLU A 161 -1.11 12.26 13.07
C GLU A 161 -0.35 10.96 12.77
N MET A 162 0.79 11.06 12.07
CA MET A 162 1.64 9.92 11.78
C MET A 162 2.48 9.51 12.99
N VAL A 163 2.69 8.21 13.17
CA VAL A 163 3.72 7.71 14.08
C VAL A 163 5.10 7.68 13.37
N ARG A 164 6.16 7.49 14.15
CA ARG A 164 7.53 7.40 13.63
C ARG A 164 7.67 6.31 12.57
N PHE A 165 8.34 6.63 11.47
CA PHE A 165 8.68 5.68 10.43
C PHE A 165 9.80 4.73 10.89
N LYS A 166 9.69 3.46 10.49
CA LYS A 166 10.72 2.42 10.67
C LYS A 166 11.70 2.44 9.51
N ASP A 167 12.93 2.06 9.76
CA ASP A 167 14.03 2.19 8.81
C ASP A 167 13.98 1.18 7.64
N GLY A 168 13.26 0.06 7.78
CA GLY A 168 13.36 -1.09 6.89
C GLY A 168 13.18 -0.80 5.40
N CYS A 169 12.19 0.00 5.00
CA CYS A 169 11.99 0.35 3.58
C CYS A 169 13.05 1.35 3.07
N PHE A 170 13.51 2.27 3.92
CA PHE A 170 14.53 3.25 3.56
C PHE A 170 15.90 2.59 3.44
N LYS A 171 16.21 1.62 4.32
CA LYS A 171 17.41 0.79 4.20
C LYS A 171 17.39 0.01 2.89
N LEU A 172 16.27 -0.60 2.52
CA LEU A 172 16.14 -1.28 1.24
C LEU A 172 16.34 -0.31 0.05
N ALA A 173 15.82 0.91 0.14
CA ALA A 173 16.00 1.94 -0.89
C ALA A 173 17.47 2.33 -1.05
N VAL A 174 18.19 2.51 0.07
CA VAL A 174 19.62 2.86 0.11
C VAL A 174 20.46 1.70 -0.39
N ASP A 175 20.21 0.47 0.07
CA ASP A 175 20.96 -0.72 -0.35
C ASP A 175 20.80 -1.01 -1.85
N GLU A 176 19.62 -0.78 -2.41
CA GLU A 176 19.31 -0.98 -3.84
C GLU A 176 19.49 0.26 -4.70
N GLN A 177 19.83 1.41 -4.10
CA GLN A 177 19.97 2.70 -4.79
C GLN A 177 18.76 3.05 -5.67
N ILE A 178 17.55 2.82 -5.14
CA ILE A 178 16.28 3.14 -5.82
C ILE A 178 15.52 4.25 -5.09
N PRO A 179 14.83 5.14 -5.83
CA PRO A 179 14.11 6.25 -5.23
C PRO A 179 12.91 5.77 -4.39
N VAL A 180 12.63 6.51 -3.32
CA VAL A 180 11.38 6.40 -2.56
C VAL A 180 10.39 7.44 -3.08
N VAL A 181 9.18 6.99 -3.40
CA VAL A 181 8.05 7.85 -3.76
C VAL A 181 7.18 8.04 -2.52
N PRO A 182 7.15 9.23 -1.91
CA PRO A 182 6.21 9.51 -0.84
C PRO A 182 4.79 9.50 -1.39
N VAL A 183 3.86 8.90 -0.67
CA VAL A 183 2.44 8.91 -1.02
C VAL A 183 1.63 9.36 0.18
N THR A 184 0.84 10.42 0.02
CA THR A 184 -0.09 10.86 1.06
C THR A 184 -1.49 10.35 0.74
N ILE A 185 -2.04 9.53 1.62
CA ILE A 185 -3.42 9.06 1.57
C ILE A 185 -4.24 9.96 2.49
N HIS A 186 -5.23 10.62 1.89
CA HIS A 186 -6.09 11.54 2.61
C HIS A 186 -7.32 10.82 3.17
N ARG A 187 -7.82 11.22 4.33
CA ARG A 187 -9.17 10.99 4.86
C ARG A 187 -9.71 9.55 4.91
N ASN A 188 -8.93 8.52 4.54
CA ASN A 188 -9.37 7.13 4.62
C ASN A 188 -9.74 6.71 6.06
N HIS A 189 -9.08 7.29 7.07
CA HIS A 189 -9.42 7.10 8.47
C HIS A 189 -10.83 7.59 8.85
N ILE A 190 -11.41 8.51 8.06
CA ILE A 190 -12.80 8.95 8.21
C ILE A 190 -13.75 7.99 7.48
N LEU A 191 -13.32 7.48 6.31
CA LEU A 191 -14.14 6.60 5.47
C LEU A 191 -14.22 5.17 6.04
N LEU A 192 -13.15 4.69 6.64
CA LEU A 192 -13.08 3.40 7.33
C LEU A 192 -12.17 3.54 8.55
N PRO A 193 -12.68 4.08 9.67
CA PRO A 193 -11.94 4.17 10.92
C PRO A 193 -11.41 2.82 11.38
N ASP A 194 -10.22 2.79 11.98
CA ASP A 194 -9.69 1.59 12.62
C ASP A 194 -10.47 1.34 13.92
N GLY A 195 -11.35 0.38 13.88
CA GLY A 195 -12.23 0.05 15.01
C GLY A 195 -12.95 -1.27 14.81
N LYS A 196 -13.61 -1.76 15.86
CA LYS A 196 -14.45 -2.94 15.80
C LYS A 196 -15.87 -2.58 16.25
N PRO A 197 -16.91 -2.83 15.43
CA PRO A 197 -16.83 -3.32 14.06
C PRO A 197 -16.26 -2.29 13.08
N LEU A 198 -15.74 -2.78 11.94
CA LEU A 198 -15.30 -1.91 10.83
C LEU A 198 -16.53 -1.25 10.21
N LEU A 199 -16.63 0.06 10.35
CA LEU A 199 -17.78 0.84 9.86
C LEU A 199 -17.31 1.73 8.68
N MET A 200 -17.85 1.43 7.50
CA MET A 200 -17.51 2.13 6.27
C MET A 200 -18.47 3.27 5.99
N HIS A 201 -17.93 4.42 5.66
CA HIS A 201 -18.65 5.64 5.30
C HIS A 201 -18.43 5.99 3.83
N LYS A 202 -19.44 6.61 3.20
CA LYS A 202 -19.32 7.15 1.84
C LYS A 202 -18.45 8.41 1.83
N GLY A 203 -17.67 8.57 0.76
CA GLY A 203 -16.86 9.77 0.60
C GLY A 203 -15.88 9.70 -0.56
N LEU A 204 -15.04 10.71 -0.66
CA LEU A 204 -13.98 10.81 -1.66
C LEU A 204 -12.73 10.09 -1.15
N VAL A 205 -12.28 9.08 -1.87
CA VAL A 205 -10.96 8.48 -1.68
C VAL A 205 -9.96 9.29 -2.49
N SER A 206 -8.94 9.81 -1.83
CA SER A 206 -7.91 10.60 -2.51
C SER A 206 -6.53 10.28 -2.00
N LEU A 207 -5.57 10.32 -2.93
CA LEU A 207 -4.16 10.19 -2.64
C LEU A 207 -3.35 11.15 -3.51
N LYS A 208 -2.20 11.55 -3.00
CA LYS A 208 -1.20 12.32 -3.72
C LYS A 208 0.10 11.54 -3.79
N VAL A 209 0.61 11.38 -5.00
CA VAL A 209 1.90 10.76 -5.32
C VAL A 209 2.89 11.90 -5.51
N HIS A 210 3.86 12.00 -4.61
CA HIS A 210 4.86 13.05 -4.61
C HIS A 210 6.05 12.70 -5.51
N LYS A 211 6.94 13.66 -5.70
CA LYS A 211 8.19 13.45 -6.44
C LYS A 211 9.05 12.39 -5.77
N PRO A 212 9.68 11.51 -6.57
CA PRO A 212 10.61 10.53 -6.04
C PRO A 212 11.80 11.21 -5.36
N ILE A 213 12.23 10.66 -4.22
CA ILE A 213 13.42 11.11 -3.48
C ILE A 213 14.47 10.02 -3.59
N SER A 214 15.60 10.32 -4.22
CA SER A 214 16.72 9.38 -4.37
C SER A 214 17.56 9.32 -3.10
N PRO A 215 18.11 8.14 -2.73
CA PRO A 215 19.13 8.06 -1.69
C PRO A 215 20.35 8.95 -2.01
N ALA A 216 20.88 9.63 -1.00
CA ALA A 216 22.06 10.50 -1.13
C ALA A 216 23.31 9.88 -0.46
N GLY A 217 23.49 8.56 -0.59
CA GLY A 217 24.60 7.81 0.01
C GLY A 217 24.25 6.34 0.20
N THR A 218 25.11 5.62 0.90
CA THR A 218 25.00 4.16 1.11
C THR A 218 25.08 3.75 2.57
N ASP A 219 25.13 4.71 3.49
CA ASP A 219 25.32 4.52 4.91
C ASP A 219 24.03 4.73 5.72
N ASP A 220 24.11 4.51 7.03
CA ASP A 220 22.96 4.71 7.93
C ASP A 220 22.53 6.19 8.02
N ALA A 221 23.43 7.14 7.74
CA ALA A 221 23.07 8.56 7.69
C ALA A 221 22.17 8.84 6.47
N ALA A 222 22.47 8.25 5.31
CA ALA A 222 21.61 8.31 4.12
C ALA A 222 20.22 7.70 4.39
N VAL A 223 20.15 6.59 5.12
CA VAL A 223 18.86 5.97 5.53
C VAL A 223 18.03 6.94 6.36
N LYS A 224 18.65 7.57 7.36
CA LYS A 224 17.98 8.55 8.22
C LYS A 224 17.52 9.76 7.44
N GLN A 225 18.38 10.33 6.60
CA GLN A 225 18.08 11.51 5.77
C GLN A 225 16.88 11.24 4.84
N LEU A 226 16.90 10.10 4.14
CA LEU A 226 15.83 9.70 3.24
C LEU A 226 14.50 9.51 3.98
N LYS A 227 14.54 8.84 5.14
CA LYS A 227 13.37 8.63 6.00
C LYS A 227 12.77 9.96 6.47
N ASP A 228 13.60 10.87 6.96
CA ASP A 228 13.16 12.15 7.49
C ASP A 228 12.58 13.02 6.35
N ALA A 229 13.19 13.00 5.16
CA ALA A 229 12.69 13.72 3.99
C ALA A 229 11.30 13.20 3.55
N VAL A 230 11.15 11.89 3.44
CA VAL A 230 9.85 11.26 3.07
C VAL A 230 8.79 11.56 4.12
N TRP A 231 9.13 11.46 5.41
CA TRP A 231 8.22 11.77 6.50
C TRP A 231 7.73 13.22 6.43
N GLN A 232 8.66 14.18 6.23
CA GLN A 232 8.34 15.61 6.14
C GLN A 232 7.39 15.92 4.98
N VAL A 233 7.62 15.33 3.79
CA VAL A 233 6.76 15.53 2.62
C VAL A 233 5.32 15.09 2.91
N ILE A 234 5.16 13.91 3.50
CA ILE A 234 3.83 13.37 3.82
C ILE A 234 3.16 14.20 4.93
N ASP A 235 3.89 14.54 5.99
CA ASP A 235 3.38 15.32 7.12
C ASP A 235 2.91 16.73 6.70
N GLN A 236 3.68 17.40 5.85
CA GLN A 236 3.31 18.72 5.30
C GLN A 236 2.03 18.63 4.47
N GLU A 237 1.90 17.61 3.62
CA GLU A 237 0.69 17.42 2.81
C GLU A 237 -0.53 17.08 3.67
N ILE A 238 -0.37 16.25 4.71
CA ILE A 238 -1.43 15.94 5.68
C ILE A 238 -1.90 17.23 6.38
N LYS A 239 -0.98 18.04 6.89
CA LYS A 239 -1.30 19.32 7.56
C LYS A 239 -1.97 20.30 6.62
N ARG A 240 -1.55 20.36 5.36
CA ARG A 240 -2.17 21.22 4.34
C ARG A 240 -3.62 20.85 4.04
N THR A 241 -3.94 19.57 4.09
CA THR A 241 -5.27 19.04 3.72
C THR A 241 -6.21 18.79 4.89
N ASN A 242 -5.71 18.89 6.14
CA ASN A 242 -6.47 18.77 7.39
C ASN A 242 -6.04 19.91 8.33
N PRO A 243 -6.37 21.18 7.99
CA PRO A 243 -6.04 22.34 8.78
C PRO A 243 -6.74 22.35 10.14
#